data_bfb34ace46cec2f422b1b38496ed157f
#
_entry.id   bfb34ace46cec2f422b1b38496ed157f
#
_cell.length_a   1.000
_cell.length_b   1.000
_cell.length_c   1.000
_cell.angle_alpha   90.00
_cell.angle_beta   90.00
_cell.angle_gamma   90.00
#
_symmetry.space_group_name_H-M   'P 1'
#
loop_
_entity.id
_entity.type
_entity.pdbx_description
1 polymer ?
#
loop_
_entity_poly.entity_id
_entity_poly.type
_entity_poly.pdbx_seq_one_letter_code
_entity_poly.pdbx_strand_id
1 'polypeptide(L)'
;MRTTRRQAFIARTRLAAAAVNATVDLHIAPDVVIGRDVRVTFDPRSRNVLQIGPQSRLEDRVLVQLKGGTIRIGDRVQIRRDCVLNVAGELTVEGDSPISWGSIIHCSTRIHLERMVGLAEQVTLADSSHFFTEPDAHFWHNVRTGSIEIGRNTWLCPKVTVTRDVKIGSHCIIGAGSVVVGEVPTGSLASGVPATFRPLPLPW
;
A
#
# COMPACT_ATOMS: atom_id res chain seq x y z
N MET A 1 -27.80 7.18 2.07
CA MET A 1 -26.89 6.52 3.03
C MET A 1 -25.39 6.57 2.68
N ARG A 2 -24.98 6.43 1.41
CA ARG A 2 -23.53 6.44 1.00
C ARG A 2 -22.88 7.82 1.18
N THR A 3 -23.54 8.90 0.78
CA THR A 3 -23.05 10.28 0.89
C THR A 3 -22.77 10.70 2.34
N THR A 4 -23.61 10.26 3.28
CA THR A 4 -23.46 10.56 4.72
C THR A 4 -22.21 9.90 5.33
N ARG A 5 -21.85 8.67 4.95
CA ARG A 5 -20.65 8.00 5.47
C ARG A 5 -19.37 8.66 4.99
N ARG A 6 -19.32 9.05 3.71
CA ARG A 6 -18.16 9.78 3.18
C ARG A 6 -17.96 11.13 3.87
N GLN A 7 -19.03 11.91 4.08
CA GLN A 7 -18.96 13.18 4.80
C GLN A 7 -18.50 12.99 6.25
N ALA A 8 -19.04 11.99 6.95
CA ALA A 8 -18.63 11.64 8.30
C ALA A 8 -17.16 11.19 8.36
N PHE A 9 -16.68 10.45 7.36
CA PHE A 9 -15.27 10.06 7.23
C PHE A 9 -14.38 11.30 7.08
N ILE A 10 -14.71 12.22 6.17
CA ILE A 10 -13.96 13.48 5.97
C ILE A 10 -13.89 14.28 7.27
N ALA A 11 -15.01 14.47 7.94
CA ALA A 11 -15.07 15.23 9.20
C ALA A 11 -14.21 14.57 10.29
N ARG A 12 -14.36 13.25 10.51
CA ARG A 12 -13.56 12.50 11.48
C ARG A 12 -12.07 12.53 11.18
N THR A 13 -11.68 12.45 9.91
CA THR A 13 -10.28 12.51 9.49
C THR A 13 -9.67 13.87 9.84
N ARG A 14 -10.39 14.97 9.58
CA ARG A 14 -9.94 16.31 9.94
C ARG A 14 -9.84 16.51 11.46
N LEU A 15 -10.81 15.99 12.21
CA LEU A 15 -10.79 16.04 13.68
C LEU A 15 -9.62 15.23 14.26
N ALA A 16 -9.34 14.04 13.72
CA ALA A 16 -8.22 13.21 14.15
C ALA A 16 -6.87 13.91 13.89
N ALA A 17 -6.71 14.59 12.75
CA ALA A 17 -5.51 15.39 12.47
C ALA A 17 -5.36 16.55 13.46
N ALA A 18 -6.43 17.32 13.67
CA ALA A 18 -6.44 18.47 14.59
C ALA A 18 -6.12 18.06 16.04
N ALA A 19 -6.61 16.90 16.49
CA ALA A 19 -6.38 16.40 17.85
C ALA A 19 -4.89 16.18 18.19
N VAL A 20 -4.05 15.98 17.18
CA VAL A 20 -2.59 15.79 17.35
C VAL A 20 -1.76 16.92 16.71
N ASN A 21 -2.40 18.05 16.40
CA ASN A 21 -1.78 19.17 15.70
C ASN A 21 -1.14 18.79 14.35
N ALA A 22 -1.64 17.77 13.68
CA ALA A 22 -1.26 17.41 12.32
C ALA A 22 -2.13 18.16 11.30
N THR A 23 -1.61 18.27 10.07
CA THR A 23 -2.39 18.77 8.93
C THR A 23 -2.61 17.66 7.91
N VAL A 24 -3.73 17.73 7.21
CA VAL A 24 -4.01 16.81 6.09
C VAL A 24 -4.62 17.58 4.92
N ASP A 25 -3.97 17.47 3.77
CA ASP A 25 -4.55 17.84 2.48
C ASP A 25 -5.42 16.67 2.00
N LEU A 26 -6.74 16.85 2.11
CA LEU A 26 -7.71 15.76 1.97
C LEU A 26 -8.59 15.95 0.74
N HIS A 27 -8.38 15.11 -0.27
CA HIS A 27 -9.15 15.08 -1.52
C HIS A 27 -9.82 13.73 -1.71
N ILE A 28 -11.12 13.65 -1.48
CA ILE A 28 -11.93 12.44 -1.64
C ILE A 28 -12.99 12.69 -2.71
N ALA A 29 -12.92 11.98 -3.83
CA ALA A 29 -13.88 12.12 -4.91
C ALA A 29 -15.34 11.88 -4.44
N PRO A 30 -16.33 12.53 -5.06
CA PRO A 30 -17.73 12.53 -4.56
C PRO A 30 -18.37 11.15 -4.46
N ASP A 31 -17.97 10.23 -5.34
CA ASP A 31 -18.53 8.89 -5.50
C ASP A 31 -17.75 7.79 -4.79
N VAL A 32 -16.72 8.15 -4.02
CA VAL A 32 -15.97 7.20 -3.17
C VAL A 32 -16.88 6.56 -2.14
N VAL A 33 -16.78 5.24 -2.03
CA VAL A 33 -17.53 4.45 -1.05
C VAL A 33 -16.65 4.18 0.18
N ILE A 34 -17.12 4.64 1.35
CA ILE A 34 -16.46 4.39 2.64
C ILE A 34 -17.27 3.37 3.44
N GLY A 35 -16.61 2.31 3.87
CA GLY A 35 -17.12 1.26 4.73
C GLY A 35 -17.32 1.69 6.18
N ARG A 36 -17.62 0.71 7.04
CA ARG A 36 -17.73 0.93 8.50
C ARG A 36 -16.34 0.89 9.12
N ASP A 37 -16.15 1.66 10.19
CA ASP A 37 -14.92 1.67 11.00
C ASP A 37 -13.62 1.89 10.21
N VAL A 38 -13.71 2.55 9.06
CA VAL A 38 -12.52 3.07 8.37
C VAL A 38 -11.92 4.18 9.22
N ARG A 39 -10.64 4.04 9.57
CA ARG A 39 -9.94 4.96 10.48
C ARG A 39 -8.72 5.56 9.79
N VAL A 40 -8.48 6.85 10.07
CA VAL A 40 -7.23 7.52 9.73
C VAL A 40 -6.61 8.03 11.01
N THR A 41 -5.34 7.72 11.22
CA THR A 41 -4.54 8.20 12.35
C THR A 41 -3.33 8.98 11.85
N PHE A 42 -2.80 9.87 12.68
CA PHE A 42 -1.72 10.76 12.32
C PHE A 42 -0.66 10.80 13.41
N ASP A 43 0.59 10.90 13.01
CA ASP A 43 1.66 11.27 13.92
C ASP A 43 1.53 12.76 14.30
N PRO A 44 1.89 13.14 15.55
CA PRO A 44 1.80 14.52 16.00
C PRO A 44 2.59 15.48 15.12
N ARG A 45 1.99 16.66 14.84
CA ARG A 45 2.60 17.76 14.06
C ARG A 45 3.04 17.39 12.64
N SER A 46 2.57 16.25 12.10
CA SER A 46 2.89 15.81 10.74
C SER A 46 2.09 16.58 9.69
N ARG A 47 2.65 16.65 8.48
CA ARG A 47 1.94 17.16 7.30
C ARG A 47 1.67 16.01 6.36
N ASN A 48 0.42 15.84 5.98
CA ASN A 48 -0.03 14.65 5.29
C ASN A 48 -0.87 14.98 4.06
N VAL A 49 -0.88 14.07 3.10
CA VAL A 49 -1.77 14.12 1.93
C VAL A 49 -2.54 12.81 1.84
N LEU A 50 -3.85 12.90 1.66
CA LEU A 50 -4.71 11.74 1.37
C LEU A 50 -5.64 12.08 0.20
N GLN A 51 -5.37 11.46 -0.94
CA GLN A 51 -6.17 11.61 -2.15
C GLN A 51 -6.79 10.27 -2.52
N ILE A 52 -8.10 10.25 -2.79
CA ILE A 52 -8.83 9.06 -3.24
C ILE A 52 -9.66 9.43 -4.45
N GLY A 53 -9.30 8.83 -5.57
CA GLY A 53 -9.92 9.05 -6.88
C GLY A 53 -11.32 8.46 -7.00
N PRO A 54 -12.02 8.80 -8.11
CA PRO A 54 -13.42 8.44 -8.32
C PRO A 54 -13.63 6.94 -8.39
N GLN A 55 -14.85 6.51 -8.05
CA GLN A 55 -15.32 5.11 -8.09
C GLN A 55 -14.51 4.15 -7.21
N SER A 56 -13.65 4.69 -6.34
CA SER A 56 -12.84 3.89 -5.43
C SER A 56 -13.61 3.56 -4.16
N ARG A 57 -13.16 2.52 -3.46
CA ARG A 57 -13.80 2.02 -2.26
C ARG A 57 -12.77 1.67 -1.19
N LEU A 58 -13.01 2.13 0.04
CA LEU A 58 -12.39 1.60 1.25
C LEU A 58 -13.45 0.79 1.99
N GLU A 59 -13.24 -0.51 2.13
CA GLU A 59 -14.18 -1.40 2.81
C GLU A 59 -14.08 -1.26 4.36
N ASP A 60 -14.83 -2.10 5.06
CA ASP A 60 -14.92 -2.05 6.52
C ASP A 60 -13.56 -2.27 7.20
N ARG A 61 -13.28 -1.55 8.27
CA ARG A 61 -12.10 -1.66 9.14
C ARG A 61 -10.74 -1.43 8.46
N VAL A 62 -10.71 -0.76 7.32
CA VAL A 62 -9.45 -0.29 6.74
C VAL A 62 -8.81 0.74 7.69
N LEU A 63 -7.53 0.54 8.00
CA LEU A 63 -6.73 1.45 8.80
C LEU A 63 -5.71 2.18 7.93
N VAL A 64 -5.75 3.50 7.96
CA VAL A 64 -4.76 4.37 7.33
C VAL A 64 -3.98 5.10 8.42
N GLN A 65 -2.67 4.87 8.48
CA GLN A 65 -1.77 5.56 9.41
C GLN A 65 -0.86 6.49 8.61
N LEU A 66 -1.03 7.79 8.80
CA LEU A 66 -0.25 8.83 8.12
C LEU A 66 0.77 9.44 9.09
N LYS A 67 2.05 9.30 8.76
CA LYS A 67 3.20 9.71 9.58
C LYS A 67 4.06 10.78 8.90
N GLY A 68 3.40 11.78 8.32
CA GLY A 68 4.03 12.80 7.49
C GLY A 68 4.10 12.42 6.01
N GLY A 69 3.32 11.39 5.61
CA GLY A 69 3.37 10.83 4.27
C GLY A 69 2.27 11.30 3.33
N THR A 70 2.38 10.81 2.12
CA THR A 70 1.43 11.06 1.03
C THR A 70 0.82 9.75 0.55
N ILE A 71 -0.50 9.68 0.50
CA ILE A 71 -1.24 8.58 -0.12
C ILE A 71 -2.03 9.12 -1.31
N ARG A 72 -1.79 8.55 -2.49
CA ARG A 72 -2.57 8.80 -3.71
C ARG A 72 -3.19 7.50 -4.20
N ILE A 73 -4.50 7.41 -4.09
CA ILE A 73 -5.31 6.31 -4.61
C ILE A 73 -6.00 6.79 -5.88
N GLY A 74 -5.78 6.10 -6.98
CA GLY A 74 -6.36 6.40 -8.28
C GLY A 74 -7.86 6.11 -8.37
N ASP A 75 -8.35 5.99 -9.58
CA ASP A 75 -9.75 5.68 -9.89
C ASP A 75 -10.04 4.16 -9.84
N ARG A 76 -11.24 3.77 -9.44
CA ARG A 76 -11.71 2.36 -9.37
C ARG A 76 -10.81 1.42 -8.54
N VAL A 77 -10.09 1.96 -7.57
CA VAL A 77 -9.30 1.16 -6.63
C VAL A 77 -10.20 0.60 -5.53
N GLN A 78 -10.00 -0.67 -5.20
CA GLN A 78 -10.73 -1.33 -4.13
C GLN A 78 -9.77 -1.74 -3.01
N ILE A 79 -9.81 -1.05 -1.88
CA ILE A 79 -9.10 -1.46 -0.66
C ILE A 79 -10.08 -2.22 0.20
N ARG A 80 -9.89 -3.53 0.28
CA ARG A 80 -10.81 -4.41 0.97
C ARG A 80 -10.62 -4.36 2.48
N ARG A 81 -11.56 -4.98 3.20
CA ARG A 81 -11.62 -4.94 4.68
C ARG A 81 -10.31 -5.41 5.32
N ASP A 82 -10.04 -4.88 6.50
CA ASP A 82 -8.91 -5.22 7.36
C ASP A 82 -7.52 -4.91 6.77
N CYS A 83 -7.44 -4.15 5.68
CA CYS A 83 -6.17 -3.68 5.14
C CYS A 83 -5.58 -2.56 6.01
N VAL A 84 -4.25 -2.53 6.07
CA VAL A 84 -3.48 -1.49 6.77
C VAL A 84 -2.56 -0.77 5.80
N LEU A 85 -2.70 0.54 5.72
CA LEU A 85 -1.79 1.44 4.99
C LEU A 85 -1.03 2.28 6.02
N ASN A 86 0.23 1.96 6.28
CA ASN A 86 1.11 2.68 7.20
C ASN A 86 2.15 3.47 6.37
N VAL A 87 2.01 4.80 6.31
CA VAL A 87 2.70 5.60 5.32
C VAL A 87 3.39 6.81 5.97
N ALA A 88 4.73 6.81 5.90
CA ALA A 88 5.59 7.94 6.21
C ALA A 88 6.17 8.59 4.94
N GLY A 89 6.30 7.83 3.87
CA GLY A 89 6.78 8.24 2.56
C GLY A 89 5.66 8.54 1.55
N GLU A 90 5.83 8.08 0.33
CA GLU A 90 4.88 8.27 -0.76
C GLU A 90 4.32 6.92 -1.24
N LEU A 91 3.04 6.68 -1.01
CA LEU A 91 2.28 5.56 -1.55
C LEU A 91 1.41 6.03 -2.71
N THR A 92 1.64 5.48 -3.89
CA THR A 92 0.78 5.65 -5.06
C THR A 92 0.20 4.31 -5.48
N VAL A 93 -1.12 4.24 -5.58
CA VAL A 93 -1.86 3.12 -6.14
C VAL A 93 -2.65 3.64 -7.32
N GLU A 94 -2.24 3.28 -8.52
CA GLU A 94 -2.95 3.70 -9.74
C GLU A 94 -4.28 2.96 -9.91
N GLY A 95 -5.06 3.40 -10.87
CA GLY A 95 -6.43 2.95 -11.07
C GLY A 95 -6.59 1.45 -11.36
N ASP A 96 -7.81 0.95 -11.20
CA ASP A 96 -8.22 -0.46 -11.45
C ASP A 96 -7.49 -1.51 -10.62
N SER A 97 -6.93 -1.11 -9.47
CA SER A 97 -6.08 -1.95 -8.62
C SER A 97 -6.84 -2.45 -7.38
N PRO A 98 -7.13 -3.76 -7.29
CA PRO A 98 -7.69 -4.35 -6.07
C PRO A 98 -6.59 -4.67 -5.05
N ILE A 99 -6.80 -4.26 -3.81
CA ILE A 99 -6.01 -4.66 -2.64
C ILE A 99 -6.91 -5.51 -1.75
N SER A 100 -6.64 -6.81 -1.69
CA SER A 100 -7.52 -7.77 -1.03
C SER A 100 -7.32 -7.83 0.49
N TRP A 101 -8.15 -8.61 1.15
CA TRP A 101 -8.34 -8.60 2.60
C TRP A 101 -7.07 -8.81 3.41
N GLY A 102 -6.90 -8.01 4.46
CA GLY A 102 -5.81 -8.15 5.42
C GLY A 102 -4.42 -7.86 4.86
N SER A 103 -4.34 -7.23 3.68
CA SER A 103 -3.05 -6.82 3.12
C SER A 103 -2.48 -5.63 3.88
N ILE A 104 -1.15 -5.59 3.99
CA ILE A 104 -0.41 -4.57 4.73
C ILE A 104 0.56 -3.88 3.79
N ILE A 105 0.48 -2.56 3.73
CA ILE A 105 1.43 -1.72 3.00
C ILE A 105 2.14 -0.83 4.01
N HIS A 106 3.43 -1.07 4.20
CA HIS A 106 4.31 -0.28 5.04
C HIS A 106 5.26 0.52 4.14
N CYS A 107 4.96 1.80 3.97
CA CYS A 107 5.66 2.71 3.09
C CYS A 107 6.43 3.76 3.90
N SER A 108 7.74 3.59 3.98
CA SER A 108 8.65 4.52 4.66
C SER A 108 9.23 5.55 3.71
N THR A 109 9.46 5.19 2.45
CA THR A 109 10.03 6.04 1.41
C THR A 109 9.13 6.13 0.19
N ARG A 110 8.99 5.04 -0.58
CA ARG A 110 8.17 5.06 -1.78
C ARG A 110 7.68 3.67 -2.16
N ILE A 111 6.37 3.54 -2.34
CA ILE A 111 5.72 2.38 -2.95
C ILE A 111 4.83 2.86 -4.08
N HIS A 112 5.07 2.33 -5.28
CA HIS A 112 4.27 2.64 -6.47
C HIS A 112 3.71 1.37 -7.08
N LEU A 113 2.39 1.30 -7.12
CA LEU A 113 1.63 0.27 -7.82
C LEU A 113 1.05 0.91 -9.08
N GLU A 114 1.51 0.47 -10.23
CA GLU A 114 0.95 0.91 -11.50
C GLU A 114 -0.48 0.39 -11.69
N ARG A 115 -1.15 0.86 -12.73
CA ARG A 115 -2.53 0.50 -13.07
C ARG A 115 -2.73 -1.01 -13.19
N MET A 116 -3.86 -1.51 -12.68
CA MET A 116 -4.25 -2.93 -12.74
C MET A 116 -3.33 -3.86 -11.93
N VAL A 117 -2.61 -3.35 -10.94
CA VAL A 117 -1.88 -4.20 -10.01
C VAL A 117 -2.84 -4.78 -8.99
N GLY A 118 -2.89 -6.11 -8.90
CA GLY A 118 -3.72 -6.83 -7.96
C GLY A 118 -2.91 -7.39 -6.79
N LEU A 119 -3.30 -7.05 -5.56
CA LEU A 119 -2.81 -7.70 -4.36
C LEU A 119 -3.90 -8.65 -3.83
N ALA A 120 -3.61 -9.95 -3.80
CA ALA A 120 -4.49 -10.93 -3.19
C ALA A 120 -4.46 -10.81 -1.64
N GLU A 121 -5.06 -11.77 -0.95
CA GLU A 121 -5.23 -11.74 0.49
C GLU A 121 -3.88 -11.79 1.22
N GLN A 122 -3.77 -10.96 2.28
CA GLN A 122 -2.62 -10.96 3.20
C GLN A 122 -1.27 -10.70 2.50
N VAL A 123 -1.26 -9.97 1.40
CA VAL A 123 -0.01 -9.50 0.78
C VAL A 123 0.62 -8.45 1.68
N THR A 124 1.95 -8.53 1.85
CA THR A 124 2.72 -7.55 2.61
C THR A 124 3.73 -6.86 1.69
N LEU A 125 3.65 -5.54 1.61
CA LEU A 125 4.66 -4.69 0.99
C LEU A 125 5.36 -3.89 2.07
N ALA A 126 6.70 -3.99 2.19
CA ALA A 126 7.47 -3.27 3.19
C ALA A 126 8.77 -2.74 2.57
N ASP A 127 8.85 -1.42 2.40
CA ASP A 127 10.01 -0.75 1.80
C ASP A 127 11.10 -0.40 2.81
N SER A 128 11.05 -1.00 3.99
CA SER A 128 12.03 -0.77 5.05
C SER A 128 12.35 -2.05 5.81
N SER A 129 13.53 -2.08 6.42
CA SER A 129 13.98 -3.17 7.29
C SER A 129 14.93 -2.65 8.36
N HIS A 130 14.97 -3.31 9.52
CA HIS A 130 15.97 -3.06 10.54
C HIS A 130 17.28 -3.78 10.23
N PHE A 131 18.39 -3.27 10.75
CA PHE A 131 19.71 -3.91 10.63
C PHE A 131 20.57 -3.62 11.85
N PHE A 132 21.62 -4.41 12.02
CA PHE A 132 22.63 -4.20 13.06
C PHE A 132 23.83 -3.45 12.49
N THR A 133 24.34 -2.49 13.25
CA THR A 133 25.62 -1.80 12.92
C THR A 133 26.80 -2.52 13.56
N GLU A 134 26.58 -3.18 14.68
CA GLU A 134 27.52 -3.97 15.45
C GLU A 134 26.76 -5.03 16.28
N PRO A 135 27.42 -6.10 16.77
CA PRO A 135 26.74 -7.22 17.42
C PRO A 135 25.84 -6.83 18.59
N ASP A 136 26.25 -5.84 19.40
CA ASP A 136 25.51 -5.39 20.59
C ASP A 136 24.60 -4.19 20.33
N ALA A 137 24.52 -3.69 19.09
CA ALA A 137 23.65 -2.59 18.73
C ALA A 137 22.17 -3.01 18.76
N HIS A 138 21.33 -2.18 19.32
CA HIS A 138 19.89 -2.44 19.31
C HIS A 138 19.35 -2.17 17.89
N PHE A 139 18.80 -3.21 17.23
CA PHE A 139 18.30 -3.14 15.85
C PHE A 139 17.28 -2.01 15.63
N TRP A 140 16.50 -1.67 16.66
CA TRP A 140 15.42 -0.70 16.60
C TRP A 140 15.85 0.71 16.12
N HIS A 141 17.10 1.09 16.37
CA HIS A 141 17.61 2.41 16.00
C HIS A 141 18.09 2.49 14.55
N ASN A 142 18.26 1.37 13.90
CA ASN A 142 18.83 1.31 12.56
C ASN A 142 17.78 0.81 11.56
N VAL A 143 17.37 1.68 10.66
CA VAL A 143 16.39 1.37 9.61
C VAL A 143 17.00 1.67 8.25
N ARG A 144 16.97 0.70 7.36
CA ARG A 144 17.20 0.90 5.94
C ARG A 144 15.87 1.02 5.24
N THR A 145 15.74 2.03 4.41
CA THR A 145 14.59 2.24 3.55
C THR A 145 14.99 2.07 2.09
N GLY A 146 14.01 1.81 1.24
CA GLY A 146 14.22 1.68 -0.20
C GLY A 146 12.94 2.02 -0.94
N SER A 147 12.74 1.46 -2.12
CA SER A 147 11.51 1.62 -2.88
C SER A 147 10.93 0.27 -3.28
N ILE A 148 9.61 0.26 -3.55
CA ILE A 148 8.93 -0.84 -4.21
C ILE A 148 8.18 -0.28 -5.42
N GLU A 149 8.46 -0.85 -6.59
CA GLU A 149 7.78 -0.53 -7.83
C GLU A 149 7.15 -1.80 -8.41
N ILE A 150 5.86 -1.79 -8.69
CA ILE A 150 5.14 -2.91 -9.28
C ILE A 150 4.48 -2.45 -10.56
N GLY A 151 4.92 -3.04 -11.67
CA GLY A 151 4.49 -2.71 -13.01
C GLY A 151 3.05 -3.17 -13.31
N ARG A 152 2.48 -2.54 -14.31
CA ARG A 152 1.09 -2.67 -14.73
C ARG A 152 0.65 -4.12 -14.94
N ASN A 153 -0.61 -4.40 -14.60
CA ASN A 153 -1.26 -5.69 -14.82
C ASN A 153 -0.48 -6.88 -14.21
N THR A 154 0.04 -6.67 -13.00
CA THR A 154 0.79 -7.66 -12.23
C THR A 154 -0.07 -8.18 -11.07
N TRP A 155 -0.08 -9.49 -10.88
CA TRP A 155 -0.85 -10.18 -9.85
C TRP A 155 0.06 -10.77 -8.77
N LEU A 156 -0.09 -10.30 -7.54
CA LEU A 156 0.53 -10.88 -6.36
C LEU A 156 -0.49 -11.82 -5.71
N CYS A 157 -0.21 -13.12 -5.74
CA CYS A 157 -1.05 -14.15 -5.13
C CYS A 157 -1.08 -14.04 -3.59
N PRO A 158 -1.96 -14.78 -2.90
CA PRO A 158 -2.10 -14.69 -1.44
C PRO A 158 -0.78 -14.88 -0.68
N LYS A 159 -0.60 -14.09 0.40
CA LYS A 159 0.55 -14.16 1.32
C LYS A 159 1.91 -13.88 0.69
N VAL A 160 1.95 -13.20 -0.43
CA VAL A 160 3.22 -12.70 -1.00
C VAL A 160 3.78 -11.61 -0.11
N THR A 161 5.09 -11.65 0.12
CA THR A 161 5.84 -10.59 0.78
C THR A 161 6.81 -9.95 -0.22
N VAL A 162 6.75 -8.62 -0.33
CA VAL A 162 7.70 -7.84 -1.13
C VAL A 162 8.52 -6.96 -0.19
N THR A 163 9.84 -7.10 -0.27
CA THR A 163 10.76 -6.36 0.59
C THR A 163 11.22 -5.05 -0.08
N ARG A 164 12.04 -4.26 0.62
CA ARG A 164 12.60 -3.01 0.09
C ARG A 164 13.51 -3.26 -1.13
N ASP A 165 13.68 -2.23 -1.94
CA ASP A 165 14.52 -2.22 -3.15
C ASP A 165 14.08 -3.28 -4.18
N VAL A 166 12.76 -3.47 -4.32
CA VAL A 166 12.17 -4.41 -5.26
C VAL A 166 11.53 -3.68 -6.42
N LYS A 167 11.82 -4.18 -7.64
CA LYS A 167 11.13 -3.80 -8.86
C LYS A 167 10.54 -5.02 -9.54
N ILE A 168 9.22 -5.08 -9.63
CA ILE A 168 8.50 -6.10 -10.38
C ILE A 168 8.00 -5.46 -11.67
N GLY A 169 8.37 -6.04 -12.80
CA GLY A 169 7.92 -5.58 -14.12
C GLY A 169 6.42 -5.78 -14.33
N SER A 170 5.94 -5.32 -15.48
CA SER A 170 4.54 -5.45 -15.87
C SER A 170 4.19 -6.90 -16.26
N HIS A 171 2.91 -7.25 -16.19
CA HIS A 171 2.41 -8.56 -16.63
C HIS A 171 3.06 -9.75 -15.92
N CYS A 172 3.33 -9.62 -14.64
CA CYS A 172 3.90 -10.67 -13.81
C CYS A 172 2.84 -11.37 -12.96
N ILE A 173 3.13 -12.62 -12.62
CA ILE A 173 2.40 -13.36 -11.57
C ILE A 173 3.42 -13.73 -10.49
N ILE A 174 3.14 -13.36 -9.24
CA ILE A 174 3.94 -13.76 -8.09
C ILE A 174 3.17 -14.84 -7.34
N GLY A 175 3.74 -16.04 -7.28
CA GLY A 175 3.11 -17.22 -6.68
C GLY A 175 2.85 -17.06 -5.18
N ALA A 176 1.82 -17.73 -4.68
CA ALA A 176 1.39 -17.61 -3.29
C ALA A 176 2.50 -17.97 -2.29
N GLY A 177 2.59 -17.21 -1.20
CA GLY A 177 3.58 -17.39 -0.14
C GLY A 177 5.02 -17.05 -0.52
N SER A 178 5.24 -16.45 -1.68
CA SER A 178 6.60 -16.07 -2.13
C SER A 178 7.13 -14.84 -1.40
N VAL A 179 8.45 -14.78 -1.27
CA VAL A 179 9.17 -13.61 -0.77
C VAL A 179 10.02 -13.04 -1.90
N VAL A 180 9.63 -11.85 -2.39
CA VAL A 180 10.34 -11.17 -3.48
C VAL A 180 11.42 -10.27 -2.91
N VAL A 181 12.67 -10.48 -3.37
CA VAL A 181 13.85 -9.69 -3.05
C VAL A 181 14.56 -9.32 -4.35
N GLY A 182 14.66 -8.05 -4.70
CA GLY A 182 15.30 -7.60 -5.95
C GLY A 182 14.33 -7.53 -7.14
N GLU A 183 14.85 -7.70 -8.35
CA GLU A 183 14.11 -7.44 -9.58
C GLU A 183 13.43 -8.70 -10.14
N VAL A 184 12.20 -8.52 -10.64
CA VAL A 184 11.46 -9.51 -11.42
C VAL A 184 11.15 -8.91 -12.79
N PRO A 185 11.68 -9.49 -13.89
CA PRO A 185 11.47 -8.97 -15.24
C PRO A 185 9.99 -9.00 -15.67
N THR A 186 9.63 -8.09 -16.57
CA THR A 186 8.29 -8.08 -17.22
C THR A 186 7.95 -9.45 -17.82
N GLY A 187 6.67 -9.85 -17.72
CA GLY A 187 6.20 -11.10 -18.31
C GLY A 187 6.68 -12.35 -17.58
N SER A 188 6.89 -12.28 -16.28
CA SER A 188 7.45 -13.38 -15.48
C SER A 188 6.42 -14.01 -14.54
N LEU A 189 6.60 -15.31 -14.32
CA LEU A 189 6.07 -16.02 -13.16
C LEU A 189 7.22 -16.19 -12.15
N ALA A 190 7.07 -15.55 -10.98
CA ALA A 190 8.05 -15.66 -9.89
C ALA A 190 7.46 -16.41 -8.71
N SER A 191 8.22 -17.30 -8.06
CA SER A 191 7.76 -18.03 -6.88
C SER A 191 8.91 -18.51 -6.00
N GLY A 192 8.62 -18.77 -4.73
CA GLY A 192 9.57 -19.31 -3.75
C GLY A 192 10.05 -18.30 -2.71
N VAL A 193 10.97 -18.75 -1.82
CA VAL A 193 11.59 -17.98 -0.72
C VAL A 193 13.11 -18.24 -0.71
N PRO A 194 13.92 -17.31 -1.24
CA PRO A 194 13.53 -16.15 -2.05
C PRO A 194 12.91 -16.55 -3.38
N ALA A 195 12.08 -15.66 -3.95
CA ALA A 195 11.42 -15.92 -5.22
C ALA A 195 12.43 -15.96 -6.37
N THR A 196 12.32 -16.98 -7.21
CA THR A 196 12.98 -17.08 -8.52
C THR A 196 11.93 -16.95 -9.61
N PHE A 197 12.34 -16.54 -10.80
CA PHE A 197 11.39 -16.27 -11.89
C PHE A 197 11.73 -17.05 -13.16
N ARG A 198 10.72 -17.24 -13.98
CA ARG A 198 10.79 -17.77 -15.35
C ARG A 198 9.80 -17.00 -16.24
N PRO A 199 9.98 -16.98 -17.55
CA PRO A 199 9.02 -16.36 -18.45
C PRO A 199 7.62 -16.95 -18.26
N LEU A 200 6.59 -16.10 -18.31
CA LEU A 200 5.21 -16.54 -18.34
C LEU A 200 4.92 -17.12 -19.73
N PRO A 201 4.38 -18.34 -19.84
CA PRO A 201 4.13 -18.96 -21.13
C PRO A 201 2.83 -18.46 -21.76
N LEU A 202 2.71 -17.13 -21.92
CA LEU A 202 1.55 -16.50 -22.55
C LEU A 202 1.94 -15.89 -23.89
N PRO A 203 1.13 -16.10 -24.95
CA PRO A 203 1.33 -15.35 -26.19
C PRO A 203 0.93 -13.88 -25.94
N TRP A 204 1.87 -13.00 -26.09
CA TRP A 204 1.67 -11.54 -26.02
C TRP A 204 1.36 -11.00 -27.40
#